data_b9a4ed5f36882d18b9c654664114e6e4
#
_entry.id   b9a4ed5f36882d18b9c654664114e6e4
#
_cell.length_a   1.000
_cell.length_b   1.000
_cell.length_c   1.000
_cell.angle_alpha   90.00
_cell.angle_beta   90.00
_cell.angle_gamma   90.00
#
_symmetry.space_group_name_H-M   'P 1'
#
loop_
_entity.id
_entity.type
_entity.pdbx_description
1 polymer ?
#
loop_
_entity_poly.entity_id
_entity_poly.type
_entity_poly.pdbx_seq_one_letter_code
_entity_poly.pdbx_strand_id
1 'polypeptide(L)'
;MTDSNAIVPQHLVLVLPSTGEFDSRTYRIATTCIARGHIVTVMARHKGGLPWREDDPAGFTLIRVLATAEDGMPLRPLVGAVRVAVRRLESIIRRRPYRPPGTPRDDAAGGPLAPGSAPGTVRRPPLYTRAWMGLYRRLAIPLQIRSHRRNAARATPRGDLVHGMAFMGIPVALSIGKRDGIPVVYDARDIHLEARNLARMGRPTRWLLGRTERRWAEAATRVISVNDAYADVLASRWPIERPLVVMNCSNRYTPASPRQRRFHEALGLPDQQKVVLYHGGLFPWRGIEQLIEAIREVPGATLVLMGYGVLEPSLRAQEADPSLVGKVRVMDAVPPAELHDWVAAADVVAMPIQGDTLNHRLTTPNKLFEAMAAGVPAVVSDLPGMSAIVRDAESGILVDPTDVPAIAAAIRRIVSLPAEEWQAWRERCIAAAYDRYNWETQVERLLDLYSELTGKRW
;
A
#
# COMPACT_ATOMS: atom_id res chain seq x y z
N MET A 1 20.75 37.48 25.02
CA MET A 1 20.11 36.17 25.24
C MET A 1 19.85 35.60 23.86
N THR A 2 20.77 34.78 23.37
CA THR A 2 20.66 34.12 22.07
C THR A 2 19.56 33.08 22.17
N ASP A 3 18.63 33.11 21.24
CA ASP A 3 17.52 32.17 21.09
C ASP A 3 18.06 30.73 20.97
N SER A 4 18.17 30.04 22.12
CA SER A 4 18.72 28.66 22.20
C SER A 4 17.72 27.60 21.71
N ASN A 5 16.71 28.00 20.95
CA ASN A 5 15.63 27.13 20.50
C ASN A 5 15.57 26.96 18.96
N ALA A 6 16.56 27.47 18.22
CA ALA A 6 16.58 27.29 16.77
C ALA A 6 16.83 25.80 16.45
N ILE A 7 15.88 25.14 15.80
CA ILE A 7 16.05 23.78 15.31
C ILE A 7 17.12 23.80 14.21
N VAL A 8 18.23 23.07 14.43
CA VAL A 8 19.24 22.87 13.40
C VAL A 8 18.68 21.90 12.36
N PRO A 9 18.54 22.30 11.09
CA PRO A 9 17.99 21.43 10.05
C PRO A 9 18.78 20.11 9.96
N GLN A 10 18.07 18.98 10.02
CA GLN A 10 18.61 17.65 9.82
C GLN A 10 18.16 17.13 8.46
N HIS A 11 18.94 16.25 7.85
CA HIS A 11 18.60 15.66 6.55
C HIS A 11 18.13 14.21 6.70
N LEU A 12 16.83 13.97 6.50
CA LEU A 12 16.22 12.65 6.46
C LEU A 12 16.26 12.07 5.04
N VAL A 13 16.75 10.85 4.92
CA VAL A 13 16.66 10.07 3.68
C VAL A 13 15.63 8.96 3.84
N LEU A 14 14.51 9.06 3.13
CA LEU A 14 13.47 8.02 3.06
C LEU A 14 13.73 7.11 1.86
N VAL A 15 13.75 5.80 2.05
CA VAL A 15 14.01 4.83 0.97
C VAL A 15 12.80 3.95 0.73
N LEU A 16 12.21 4.07 -0.46
CA LEU A 16 11.00 3.39 -0.87
C LEU A 16 11.26 2.18 -1.77
N PRO A 17 10.43 1.12 -1.64
CA PRO A 17 10.38 0.02 -2.60
C PRO A 17 9.58 0.33 -3.87
N SER A 18 8.78 1.39 -3.88
CA SER A 18 7.86 1.82 -4.94
C SER A 18 8.43 2.96 -5.79
N THR A 19 7.61 3.50 -6.66
CA THR A 19 7.94 4.68 -7.50
C THR A 19 7.82 6.01 -6.77
N GLY A 20 7.30 6.01 -5.54
CA GLY A 20 7.02 7.20 -4.75
C GLY A 20 5.64 7.80 -5.00
N GLU A 21 4.89 7.28 -5.98
CA GLU A 21 3.50 7.67 -6.18
C GLU A 21 2.62 6.99 -5.11
N PHE A 22 1.67 7.70 -4.56
CA PHE A 22 0.62 7.16 -3.67
C PHE A 22 1.09 6.47 -2.37
N ASP A 23 2.28 6.77 -1.86
CA ASP A 23 2.72 6.26 -0.55
C ASP A 23 2.39 7.28 0.56
N SER A 24 1.18 7.14 1.14
CA SER A 24 0.66 8.09 2.14
C SER A 24 1.54 8.19 3.40
N ARG A 25 2.14 7.09 3.85
CA ARG A 25 3.01 7.10 5.04
C ARG A 25 4.29 7.88 4.81
N THR A 26 4.93 7.63 3.66
CA THR A 26 6.14 8.38 3.28
C THR A 26 5.84 9.85 3.12
N TYR A 27 4.73 10.19 2.46
CA TYR A 27 4.30 11.57 2.28
C TYR A 27 4.09 12.27 3.62
N ARG A 28 3.37 11.64 4.56
CA ARG A 28 3.16 12.21 5.92
C ARG A 28 4.46 12.40 6.68
N ILE A 29 5.38 11.43 6.67
CA ILE A 29 6.69 11.57 7.32
C ILE A 29 7.46 12.73 6.69
N ALA A 30 7.53 12.79 5.36
CA ALA A 30 8.27 13.82 4.65
C ALA A 30 7.71 15.22 4.95
N THR A 31 6.40 15.41 4.81
CA THR A 31 5.75 16.71 5.05
C THR A 31 5.87 17.16 6.50
N THR A 32 5.78 16.24 7.46
CA THR A 32 5.96 16.59 8.88
C THR A 32 7.39 17.03 9.16
N CYS A 33 8.41 16.33 8.64
CA CYS A 33 9.81 16.74 8.83
C CYS A 33 10.11 18.08 8.15
N ILE A 34 9.57 18.32 6.95
CA ILE A 34 9.69 19.64 6.28
C ILE A 34 9.04 20.74 7.12
N ALA A 35 7.82 20.51 7.63
CA ALA A 35 7.12 21.50 8.48
C ALA A 35 7.87 21.81 9.80
N ARG A 36 8.75 20.89 10.25
CA ARG A 36 9.65 21.08 11.41
C ARG A 36 10.98 21.74 11.01
N GLY A 37 11.18 22.10 9.75
CA GLY A 37 12.40 22.77 9.26
C GLY A 37 13.54 21.82 8.87
N HIS A 38 13.26 20.53 8.71
CA HIS A 38 14.24 19.54 8.27
C HIS A 38 14.27 19.40 6.74
N ILE A 39 15.35 18.83 6.20
CA ILE A 39 15.50 18.52 4.78
C ILE A 39 15.09 17.07 4.56
N VAL A 40 14.33 16.78 3.52
CA VAL A 40 13.91 15.41 3.20
C VAL A 40 14.23 15.06 1.75
N THR A 41 14.90 13.93 1.57
CA THR A 41 15.09 13.30 0.25
C THR A 41 14.41 11.93 0.24
N VAL A 42 13.55 11.72 -0.72
CA VAL A 42 12.85 10.43 -0.94
C VAL A 42 13.53 9.70 -2.09
N MET A 43 14.09 8.52 -1.79
CA MET A 43 14.71 7.63 -2.78
C MET A 43 13.69 6.58 -3.21
N ALA A 44 13.34 6.56 -4.48
CA ALA A 44 12.34 5.66 -5.05
C ALA A 44 12.85 4.91 -6.28
N ARG A 45 12.06 3.97 -6.77
CA ARG A 45 12.36 3.21 -7.99
C ARG A 45 11.86 3.94 -9.22
N HIS A 46 12.71 4.05 -10.24
CA HIS A 46 12.28 4.61 -11.52
C HIS A 46 11.38 3.63 -12.29
N LYS A 47 10.31 4.16 -12.88
CA LYS A 47 9.43 3.49 -13.85
C LYS A 47 9.30 4.39 -15.06
N GLY A 48 9.23 3.81 -16.25
CA GLY A 48 9.08 4.58 -17.51
C GLY A 48 7.91 5.57 -17.45
N GLY A 49 8.12 6.76 -17.99
CA GLY A 49 7.17 7.87 -17.95
C GLY A 49 7.30 8.81 -16.74
N LEU A 50 8.03 8.42 -15.69
CA LEU A 50 8.24 9.27 -14.52
C LEU A 50 9.57 10.03 -14.60
N PRO A 51 9.67 11.25 -14.04
CA PRO A 51 10.92 11.99 -13.96
C PRO A 51 11.91 11.30 -13.02
N TRP A 52 13.22 11.43 -13.31
CA TRP A 52 14.29 10.90 -12.45
C TRP A 52 14.44 11.69 -11.14
N ARG A 53 14.14 12.97 -11.20
CA ARG A 53 14.12 13.88 -10.05
C ARG A 53 12.89 14.77 -10.14
N GLU A 54 12.30 15.00 -8.99
CA GLU A 54 11.11 15.83 -8.84
C GLU A 54 11.17 16.53 -7.49
N ASP A 55 10.98 17.83 -7.49
CA ASP A 55 10.85 18.59 -6.26
C ASP A 55 9.33 18.71 -5.97
N ASP A 56 8.89 18.06 -4.90
CA ASP A 56 7.48 18.02 -4.51
C ASP A 56 7.04 19.39 -3.97
N PRO A 57 5.81 19.85 -4.28
CA PRO A 57 5.28 21.10 -3.73
C PRO A 57 5.29 21.20 -2.20
N ALA A 58 5.30 20.07 -1.51
CA ALA A 58 5.45 20.01 -0.04
C ALA A 58 6.88 20.26 0.46
N GLY A 59 7.85 20.47 -0.44
CA GLY A 59 9.22 20.88 -0.11
C GLY A 59 10.26 19.77 -0.01
N PHE A 60 9.92 18.52 -0.28
CA PHE A 60 10.92 17.43 -0.33
C PHE A 60 11.33 17.11 -1.77
N THR A 61 12.54 16.55 -1.94
CA THR A 61 13.04 16.08 -3.23
C THR A 61 12.82 14.59 -3.38
N LEU A 62 12.19 14.17 -4.47
CA LEU A 62 12.03 12.77 -4.87
C LEU A 62 13.07 12.41 -5.96
N ILE A 63 13.94 11.46 -5.66
CA ILE A 63 14.96 10.95 -6.61
C ILE A 63 14.62 9.51 -6.95
N ARG A 64 14.42 9.22 -8.23
CA ARG A 64 14.15 7.86 -8.72
C ARG A 64 15.40 7.25 -9.34
N VAL A 65 15.64 5.97 -9.03
CA VAL A 65 16.81 5.23 -9.56
C VAL A 65 16.39 3.89 -10.15
N LEU A 66 17.20 3.36 -11.06
CA LEU A 66 16.99 2.02 -11.60
C LEU A 66 17.06 0.99 -10.47
N ALA A 67 16.08 0.09 -10.50
CA ALA A 67 15.97 -1.05 -9.58
C ALA A 67 15.44 -2.27 -10.35
N THR A 68 16.11 -2.64 -11.45
CA THR A 68 15.73 -3.76 -12.30
C THR A 68 16.67 -4.95 -12.11
N ALA A 69 16.16 -6.16 -12.35
CA ALA A 69 16.98 -7.35 -12.29
C ALA A 69 18.08 -7.33 -13.38
N GLU A 70 17.78 -6.77 -14.54
CA GLU A 70 18.74 -6.66 -15.65
C GLU A 70 19.91 -5.74 -15.31
N ASP A 71 19.64 -4.60 -14.66
CA ASP A 71 20.69 -3.69 -14.20
C ASP A 71 21.51 -4.27 -13.04
N GLY A 72 20.91 -5.15 -12.23
CA GLY A 72 21.59 -5.85 -11.13
C GLY A 72 22.52 -6.98 -11.56
N MET A 73 22.46 -7.43 -12.83
CA MET A 73 23.28 -8.54 -13.33
C MET A 73 24.77 -8.16 -13.37
N PRO A 74 25.67 -9.00 -12.84
CA PRO A 74 27.09 -8.87 -13.13
C PRO A 74 27.32 -9.17 -14.62
N LEU A 75 28.28 -8.46 -15.24
CA LEU A 75 28.63 -8.63 -16.66
C LEU A 75 27.46 -8.39 -17.64
N ARG A 76 26.65 -7.38 -17.38
CA ARG A 76 25.51 -6.95 -18.23
C ARG A 76 25.81 -6.97 -19.74
N PRO A 77 26.96 -6.51 -20.26
CA PRO A 77 27.24 -6.57 -21.70
C PRO A 77 27.30 -8.00 -22.25
N LEU A 78 27.87 -8.94 -21.47
CA LEU A 78 27.98 -10.34 -21.87
C LEU A 78 26.62 -11.04 -21.88
N VAL A 79 25.77 -10.76 -20.90
CA VAL A 79 24.39 -11.29 -20.84
C VAL A 79 23.55 -10.76 -21.98
N GLY A 80 23.73 -9.49 -22.36
CA GLY A 80 23.11 -8.89 -23.54
C GLY A 80 23.53 -9.59 -24.84
N ALA A 81 24.82 -9.84 -25.01
CA ALA A 81 25.36 -10.55 -26.17
C ALA A 81 24.86 -12.01 -26.26
N VAL A 82 24.83 -12.73 -25.13
CA VAL A 82 24.28 -14.10 -25.06
C VAL A 82 22.78 -14.11 -25.41
N ARG A 83 22.00 -13.14 -24.93
CA ARG A 83 20.57 -13.02 -25.23
C ARG A 83 20.32 -12.77 -26.73
N VAL A 84 21.15 -11.92 -27.35
CA VAL A 84 21.10 -11.68 -28.81
C VAL A 84 21.51 -12.95 -29.57
N ALA A 85 22.56 -13.64 -29.16
CA ALA A 85 23.00 -14.90 -29.78
C ALA A 85 21.93 -16.00 -29.69
N VAL A 86 21.31 -16.19 -28.52
CA VAL A 86 20.24 -17.16 -28.32
C VAL A 86 19.02 -16.82 -29.20
N ARG A 87 18.62 -15.55 -29.30
CA ARG A 87 17.52 -15.14 -30.19
C ARG A 87 17.85 -15.35 -31.67
N ARG A 88 19.11 -15.11 -32.07
CA ARG A 88 19.55 -15.41 -33.45
C ARG A 88 19.50 -16.91 -33.71
N LEU A 89 19.97 -17.73 -32.79
CA LEU A 89 19.91 -19.20 -32.89
C LEU A 89 18.45 -19.68 -32.98
N GLU A 90 17.56 -19.13 -32.16
CA GLU A 90 16.12 -19.42 -32.23
C GLU A 90 15.50 -19.01 -33.58
N SER A 91 15.90 -17.89 -34.16
CA SER A 91 15.41 -17.46 -35.47
C SER A 91 15.84 -18.41 -36.58
N ILE A 92 17.08 -18.94 -36.50
CA ILE A 92 17.61 -19.94 -37.44
C ILE A 92 16.85 -21.25 -37.30
N ILE A 93 16.69 -21.76 -36.07
CA ILE A 93 16.00 -23.03 -35.77
C ILE A 93 14.52 -22.97 -36.17
N ARG A 94 13.88 -21.81 -36.02
CA ARG A 94 12.44 -21.61 -36.32
C ARG A 94 12.17 -21.15 -37.72
N ARG A 95 13.20 -20.95 -38.58
CA ARG A 95 13.07 -20.39 -39.95
C ARG A 95 12.26 -19.10 -39.98
N ARG A 96 12.36 -18.23 -38.96
CA ARG A 96 11.71 -16.92 -38.91
C ARG A 96 12.76 -15.81 -38.92
N PRO A 97 12.55 -14.70 -39.61
CA PRO A 97 13.51 -13.60 -39.69
C PRO A 97 13.76 -13.04 -38.24
N TYR A 98 15.04 -12.80 -37.92
CA TYR A 98 15.45 -12.15 -36.72
C TYR A 98 14.97 -10.68 -36.73
N ARG A 99 14.26 -10.27 -35.65
CA ARG A 99 13.92 -8.85 -35.40
C ARG A 99 14.70 -8.35 -34.18
N PRO A 100 15.40 -7.20 -34.30
CA PRO A 100 16.11 -6.60 -33.20
C PRO A 100 15.15 -6.12 -32.09
N PRO A 101 15.59 -6.05 -30.80
CA PRO A 101 14.81 -5.47 -29.71
C PRO A 101 14.52 -3.98 -30.00
N GLY A 102 13.26 -3.56 -29.89
CA GLY A 102 12.84 -2.17 -30.09
C GLY A 102 12.16 -1.85 -31.42
N THR A 103 12.01 -2.81 -32.34
CA THR A 103 11.17 -2.61 -33.53
C THR A 103 9.68 -2.64 -33.13
N PRO A 104 8.87 -1.63 -33.53
CA PRO A 104 7.43 -1.63 -33.28
C PRO A 104 6.77 -2.89 -33.87
N ARG A 105 5.79 -3.43 -33.15
CA ARG A 105 4.90 -4.44 -33.71
C ARG A 105 3.93 -3.74 -34.63
N ASP A 106 3.89 -4.16 -35.89
CA ASP A 106 2.87 -3.76 -36.86
C ASP A 106 1.53 -4.48 -36.58
N ASP A 107 1.07 -4.44 -35.32
CA ASP A 107 -0.23 -5.01 -34.94
C ASP A 107 -1.37 -3.98 -35.10
N ALA A 108 -1.14 -2.94 -35.88
CA ALA A 108 -2.12 -1.91 -36.25
C ALA A 108 -2.90 -2.26 -37.54
N ALA A 109 -3.27 -3.53 -37.74
CA ALA A 109 -4.27 -3.92 -38.71
C ALA A 109 -5.36 -4.73 -38.01
N GLY A 110 -6.23 -4.02 -37.28
CA GLY A 110 -7.48 -4.55 -36.77
C GLY A 110 -8.47 -4.79 -37.92
N GLY A 111 -8.35 -5.92 -38.57
CA GLY A 111 -9.44 -6.47 -39.39
C GLY A 111 -10.44 -7.20 -38.48
N PRO A 112 -11.74 -7.22 -38.80
CA PRO A 112 -12.75 -7.88 -38.00
C PRO A 112 -12.46 -9.38 -37.88
N LEU A 113 -12.44 -9.90 -36.64
CA LEU A 113 -12.30 -11.32 -36.34
C LEU A 113 -13.50 -12.07 -36.95
N ALA A 114 -13.20 -13.03 -37.86
CA ALA A 114 -14.21 -13.95 -38.37
C ALA A 114 -14.79 -14.79 -37.23
N PRO A 115 -16.12 -14.98 -37.16
CA PRO A 115 -16.74 -15.82 -36.15
C PRO A 115 -16.40 -17.30 -36.41
N GLY A 116 -15.71 -17.95 -35.50
CA GLY A 116 -15.46 -19.39 -35.56
C GLY A 116 -14.03 -19.88 -35.27
N SER A 117 -13.09 -19.01 -34.86
CA SER A 117 -11.77 -19.50 -34.44
C SER A 117 -11.85 -20.07 -33.04
N ALA A 118 -11.67 -21.38 -32.89
CA ALA A 118 -11.48 -22.09 -31.63
C ALA A 118 -10.38 -21.44 -30.80
N PRO A 119 -10.46 -21.44 -29.45
CA PRO A 119 -9.44 -20.85 -28.57
C PRO A 119 -8.09 -21.53 -28.88
N GLY A 120 -7.18 -20.74 -29.44
CA GLY A 120 -5.85 -21.22 -29.83
C GLY A 120 -5.15 -21.83 -28.62
N THR A 121 -4.75 -23.10 -28.74
CA THR A 121 -3.93 -23.81 -27.76
C THR A 121 -2.69 -23.00 -27.46
N VAL A 122 -2.62 -22.40 -26.27
CA VAL A 122 -1.44 -21.68 -25.76
C VAL A 122 -0.29 -22.70 -25.72
N ARG A 123 0.56 -22.74 -26.77
CA ARG A 123 1.71 -23.63 -26.83
C ARG A 123 2.59 -23.36 -25.62
N ARG A 124 2.75 -24.37 -24.77
CA ARG A 124 3.66 -24.32 -23.61
C ARG A 124 5.07 -23.94 -24.09
N PRO A 125 5.72 -22.95 -23.46
CA PRO A 125 7.07 -22.57 -23.84
C PRO A 125 8.05 -23.76 -23.68
N PRO A 126 9.12 -23.82 -24.49
CA PRO A 126 10.14 -24.88 -24.42
C PRO A 126 10.71 -25.06 -23.00
N LEU A 127 11.16 -26.28 -22.66
CA LEU A 127 11.68 -26.62 -21.35
C LEU A 127 12.81 -25.68 -20.87
N TYR A 128 13.73 -25.31 -21.77
CA TYR A 128 14.81 -24.38 -21.45
C TYR A 128 14.31 -22.97 -21.13
N THR A 129 13.27 -22.47 -21.81
CA THR A 129 12.63 -21.19 -21.51
C THR A 129 11.95 -21.24 -20.14
N ARG A 130 11.34 -22.36 -19.79
CA ARG A 130 10.73 -22.58 -18.47
C ARG A 130 11.79 -22.63 -17.37
N ALA A 131 12.90 -23.34 -17.60
CA ALA A 131 14.03 -23.42 -16.67
C ALA A 131 14.68 -22.02 -16.48
N TRP A 132 14.91 -21.29 -17.56
CA TRP A 132 15.43 -19.93 -17.52
C TRP A 132 14.49 -18.96 -16.78
N MET A 133 13.18 -18.99 -17.08
CA MET A 133 12.20 -18.17 -16.35
C MET A 133 12.14 -18.57 -14.88
N GLY A 134 12.28 -19.84 -14.56
CA GLY A 134 12.36 -20.34 -13.18
C GLY A 134 13.58 -19.80 -12.44
N LEU A 135 14.74 -19.83 -13.06
CA LEU A 135 15.99 -19.27 -12.52
C LEU A 135 15.91 -17.74 -12.40
N TYR A 136 15.44 -17.06 -13.45
CA TYR A 136 15.25 -15.61 -13.45
C TYR A 136 14.32 -15.16 -12.32
N ARG A 137 13.19 -15.85 -12.12
CA ARG A 137 12.26 -15.54 -11.03
C ARG A 137 12.91 -15.68 -9.65
N ARG A 138 13.80 -16.64 -9.46
CA ARG A 138 14.53 -16.83 -8.19
C ARG A 138 15.59 -15.75 -7.96
N LEU A 139 16.23 -15.27 -9.01
CA LEU A 139 17.30 -14.29 -8.94
C LEU A 139 16.78 -12.83 -9.09
N ALA A 140 15.55 -12.63 -9.55
CA ALA A 140 15.02 -11.30 -9.82
C ALA A 140 15.06 -10.37 -8.60
N ILE A 141 14.63 -10.86 -7.44
CA ILE A 141 14.62 -10.06 -6.19
C ILE A 141 16.05 -9.68 -5.76
N PRO A 142 17.00 -10.61 -5.60
CA PRO A 142 18.39 -10.27 -5.27
C PRO A 142 19.03 -9.30 -6.27
N LEU A 143 18.79 -9.48 -7.57
CA LEU A 143 19.32 -8.61 -8.61
C LEU A 143 18.71 -7.20 -8.58
N GLN A 144 17.41 -7.10 -8.35
CA GLN A 144 16.73 -5.80 -8.16
C GLN A 144 17.28 -5.07 -6.93
N ILE A 145 17.46 -5.78 -5.81
CA ILE A 145 18.05 -5.21 -4.59
C ILE A 145 19.47 -4.72 -4.88
N ARG A 146 20.29 -5.53 -5.57
CA ARG A 146 21.66 -5.13 -5.95
C ARG A 146 21.69 -3.87 -6.83
N SER A 147 20.81 -3.81 -7.84
CA SER A 147 20.65 -2.65 -8.71
C SER A 147 20.25 -1.42 -7.90
N HIS A 148 19.20 -1.53 -7.10
CA HIS A 148 18.68 -0.43 -6.29
C HIS A 148 19.74 0.10 -5.30
N ARG A 149 20.40 -0.80 -4.55
CA ARG A 149 21.48 -0.43 -3.62
C ARG A 149 22.61 0.35 -4.30
N ARG A 150 23.11 -0.15 -5.44
CA ARG A 150 24.20 0.49 -6.17
C ARG A 150 23.82 1.88 -6.67
N ASN A 151 22.65 2.00 -7.27
CA ASN A 151 22.21 3.24 -7.89
C ASN A 151 21.75 4.27 -6.84
N ALA A 152 21.03 3.85 -5.82
CA ALA A 152 20.66 4.72 -4.71
C ALA A 152 21.89 5.25 -3.94
N ALA A 153 22.83 4.38 -3.60
CA ALA A 153 24.05 4.81 -2.90
C ALA A 153 24.87 5.87 -3.67
N ARG A 154 24.74 5.92 -5.00
CA ARG A 154 25.41 6.93 -5.84
C ARG A 154 24.60 8.23 -5.97
N ALA A 155 23.30 8.13 -6.01
CA ALA A 155 22.39 9.25 -6.27
C ALA A 155 21.94 9.98 -4.99
N THR A 156 21.98 9.31 -3.83
CA THR A 156 21.51 9.87 -2.57
C THR A 156 22.52 10.88 -2.01
N PRO A 157 22.10 12.10 -1.69
CA PRO A 157 22.93 13.04 -0.93
C PRO A 157 23.22 12.47 0.47
N ARG A 158 24.23 13.02 1.15
CA ARG A 158 24.50 12.65 2.55
C ARG A 158 23.36 13.10 3.44
N GLY A 159 23.00 12.26 4.41
CA GLY A 159 21.96 12.56 5.38
C GLY A 159 22.44 12.43 6.82
N ASP A 160 21.58 12.74 7.77
CA ASP A 160 21.80 12.56 9.22
C ASP A 160 21.12 11.29 9.72
N LEU A 161 20.08 10.83 9.04
CA LEU A 161 19.34 9.60 9.32
C LEU A 161 18.77 9.01 8.03
N VAL A 162 18.77 7.69 7.92
CA VAL A 162 18.11 6.99 6.80
C VAL A 162 17.00 6.06 7.30
N HIS A 163 15.84 6.16 6.67
CA HIS A 163 14.65 5.38 7.01
C HIS A 163 14.27 4.50 5.82
N GLY A 164 14.45 3.18 5.96
CA GLY A 164 14.16 2.18 4.94
C GLY A 164 12.78 1.59 5.09
N MET A 165 11.95 1.79 4.07
CA MET A 165 10.55 1.35 4.04
C MET A 165 10.42 -0.06 3.48
N ALA A 166 9.77 -0.95 4.22
CA ALA A 166 9.47 -2.32 3.86
C ALA A 166 10.71 -3.16 3.44
N PHE A 167 10.49 -4.43 3.15
CA PHE A 167 11.54 -5.41 2.83
C PHE A 167 12.52 -4.99 1.72
N MET A 168 12.04 -4.31 0.68
CA MET A 168 12.90 -3.92 -0.45
C MET A 168 13.64 -2.58 -0.21
N GLY A 169 13.19 -1.75 0.72
CA GLY A 169 13.83 -0.49 1.08
C GLY A 169 14.98 -0.66 2.07
N ILE A 170 14.85 -1.58 3.04
CA ILE A 170 15.84 -1.73 4.10
C ILE A 170 17.26 -2.08 3.61
N PRO A 171 17.51 -3.00 2.64
CA PRO A 171 18.87 -3.27 2.20
C PRO A 171 19.53 -2.07 1.51
N VAL A 172 18.74 -1.18 0.94
CA VAL A 172 19.23 0.08 0.36
C VAL A 172 19.57 1.07 1.46
N ALA A 173 18.68 1.25 2.44
CA ALA A 173 18.91 2.11 3.60
C ALA A 173 20.18 1.70 4.38
N LEU A 174 20.37 0.41 4.64
CA LEU A 174 21.59 -0.13 5.26
C LEU A 174 22.87 0.19 4.47
N SER A 175 22.77 0.24 3.13
CA SER A 175 23.92 0.60 2.29
C SER A 175 24.27 2.08 2.38
N ILE A 176 23.25 2.94 2.46
CA ILE A 176 23.40 4.40 2.65
C ILE A 176 23.91 4.67 4.07
N GLY A 177 23.28 4.09 5.09
CA GLY A 177 23.69 4.24 6.48
C GLY A 177 25.15 3.83 6.71
N LYS A 178 25.59 2.71 6.11
CA LYS A 178 26.99 2.27 6.16
C LYS A 178 27.95 3.22 5.44
N ARG A 179 27.55 3.78 4.27
CA ARG A 179 28.34 4.75 3.52
C ARG A 179 28.58 6.02 4.31
N ASP A 180 27.54 6.51 4.98
CA ASP A 180 27.54 7.82 5.64
C ASP A 180 27.84 7.76 7.14
N GLY A 181 27.85 6.56 7.73
CA GLY A 181 28.05 6.37 9.17
C GLY A 181 26.88 6.87 10.03
N ILE A 182 25.64 6.77 9.51
CA ILE A 182 24.42 7.32 10.13
C ILE A 182 23.45 6.24 10.56
N PRO A 183 22.56 6.50 11.54
CA PRO A 183 21.57 5.54 11.98
C PRO A 183 20.58 5.16 10.89
N VAL A 184 20.09 3.90 10.98
CA VAL A 184 19.15 3.30 10.04
C VAL A 184 17.91 2.86 10.77
N VAL A 185 16.75 3.38 10.38
CA VAL A 185 15.45 2.90 10.83
C VAL A 185 14.87 1.96 9.78
N TYR A 186 14.41 0.78 10.22
CA TYR A 186 13.64 -0.14 9.37
C TYR A 186 12.15 -0.04 9.69
N ASP A 187 11.35 0.42 8.75
CA ASP A 187 9.89 0.45 8.83
C ASP A 187 9.30 -0.84 8.26
N ALA A 188 9.05 -1.80 9.14
CA ALA A 188 8.45 -3.09 8.82
C ALA A 188 6.91 -2.97 8.78
N ARG A 189 6.39 -2.44 7.67
CA ARG A 189 4.96 -2.13 7.47
C ARG A 189 4.08 -3.35 7.21
N ASP A 190 4.71 -4.49 6.92
CA ASP A 190 4.07 -5.77 6.60
C ASP A 190 4.88 -6.90 7.19
N ILE A 191 4.23 -8.01 7.53
CA ILE A 191 4.92 -9.29 7.73
C ILE A 191 5.21 -9.86 6.34
N HIS A 192 6.30 -9.41 5.75
CA HIS A 192 6.58 -9.55 4.32
C HIS A 192 6.52 -11.01 3.80
N LEU A 193 7.07 -11.96 4.56
CA LEU A 193 7.03 -13.39 4.21
C LEU A 193 5.63 -13.99 4.21
N GLU A 194 4.69 -13.36 4.89
CA GLU A 194 3.28 -13.74 4.94
C GLU A 194 2.44 -12.95 3.92
N ALA A 195 3.06 -12.03 3.19
CA ALA A 195 2.41 -11.40 2.05
C ALA A 195 2.14 -12.46 0.97
N ARG A 196 0.97 -12.40 0.36
CA ARG A 196 0.42 -13.45 -0.49
C ARG A 196 1.33 -13.94 -1.61
N ASN A 197 2.07 -13.01 -2.22
CA ASN A 197 3.02 -13.35 -3.30
C ASN A 197 4.19 -14.21 -2.81
N LEU A 198 4.61 -14.05 -1.55
CA LEU A 198 5.71 -14.80 -0.95
C LEU A 198 5.23 -16.02 -0.19
N ALA A 199 4.02 -16.01 0.37
CA ALA A 199 3.43 -17.16 1.03
C ALA A 199 3.31 -18.38 0.10
N ARG A 200 3.19 -18.14 -1.21
CA ARG A 200 3.15 -19.19 -2.26
C ARG A 200 4.52 -19.69 -2.73
N MET A 201 5.61 -19.07 -2.28
CA MET A 201 6.96 -19.52 -2.62
C MET A 201 7.32 -20.81 -1.89
N GLY A 202 8.19 -21.64 -2.50
CA GLY A 202 8.69 -22.87 -1.88
C GLY A 202 9.40 -22.61 -0.54
N ARG A 203 9.29 -23.56 0.40
CA ARG A 203 9.88 -23.48 1.75
C ARG A 203 11.35 -23.03 1.79
N PRO A 204 12.26 -23.53 0.92
CA PRO A 204 13.67 -23.11 0.95
C PRO A 204 13.85 -21.62 0.62
N THR A 205 13.09 -21.11 -0.36
CA THR A 205 13.15 -19.69 -0.75
C THR A 205 12.62 -18.80 0.36
N ARG A 206 11.50 -19.18 0.98
CA ARG A 206 10.95 -18.45 2.13
C ARG A 206 11.91 -18.44 3.32
N TRP A 207 12.54 -19.57 3.60
CA TRP A 207 13.56 -19.66 4.66
C TRP A 207 14.74 -18.72 4.39
N LEU A 208 15.27 -18.71 3.16
CA LEU A 208 16.38 -17.84 2.77
C LEU A 208 16.01 -16.36 2.87
N LEU A 209 14.83 -15.99 2.38
CA LEU A 209 14.32 -14.60 2.48
C LEU A 209 14.13 -14.18 3.94
N GLY A 210 13.56 -15.06 4.77
CA GLY A 210 13.36 -14.79 6.19
C GLY A 210 14.68 -14.61 6.96
N ARG A 211 15.67 -15.49 6.68
CA ARG A 211 17.02 -15.33 7.24
C ARG A 211 17.68 -14.01 6.78
N THR A 212 17.41 -13.60 5.55
CA THR A 212 17.96 -12.36 4.99
C THR A 212 17.29 -11.14 5.63
N GLU A 213 15.97 -11.14 5.73
CA GLU A 213 15.21 -10.06 6.37
C GLU A 213 15.59 -9.91 7.87
N ARG A 214 15.68 -11.03 8.58
CA ARG A 214 16.17 -11.06 9.95
C ARG A 214 17.52 -10.36 10.10
N ARG A 215 18.51 -10.70 9.24
CA ARG A 215 19.84 -10.08 9.26
C ARG A 215 19.79 -8.57 9.00
N TRP A 216 18.87 -8.12 8.15
CA TRP A 216 18.68 -6.70 7.90
C TRP A 216 18.03 -5.99 9.08
N ALA A 217 17.06 -6.63 9.72
CA ALA A 217 16.44 -6.12 10.93
C ALA A 217 17.46 -6.00 12.08
N GLU A 218 18.31 -7.01 12.27
CA GLU A 218 19.42 -7.01 13.26
C GLU A 218 20.48 -5.94 12.95
N ALA A 219 20.70 -5.60 11.67
CA ALA A 219 21.65 -4.59 11.23
C ALA A 219 21.08 -3.16 11.24
N ALA A 220 19.80 -2.99 11.32
CA ALA A 220 19.16 -1.68 11.50
C ALA A 220 19.38 -1.16 12.93
N THR A 221 19.52 0.16 13.08
CA THR A 221 19.68 0.77 14.42
C THR A 221 18.40 0.59 15.24
N ARG A 222 17.23 0.75 14.60
CA ARG A 222 15.91 0.49 15.20
C ARG A 222 14.94 -0.05 14.15
N VAL A 223 14.01 -0.86 14.63
CA VAL A 223 12.88 -1.34 13.82
C VAL A 223 11.61 -0.71 14.33
N ILE A 224 10.76 -0.25 13.43
CA ILE A 224 9.41 0.23 13.73
C ILE A 224 8.37 -0.59 12.97
N SER A 225 7.13 -0.58 13.44
CA SER A 225 6.01 -1.28 12.79
C SER A 225 4.72 -0.47 12.89
N VAL A 226 3.65 -0.97 12.27
CA VAL A 226 2.40 -0.22 12.11
C VAL A 226 1.32 -0.55 13.13
N ASN A 227 1.48 -1.62 13.90
CA ASN A 227 0.59 -2.00 15.01
C ASN A 227 1.27 -2.97 15.97
N ASP A 228 0.67 -3.16 17.16
CA ASP A 228 1.21 -4.03 18.21
C ASP A 228 1.29 -5.50 17.78
N ALA A 229 0.27 -6.00 17.06
CA ALA A 229 0.26 -7.39 16.60
C ALA A 229 1.42 -7.70 15.64
N TYR A 230 1.78 -6.76 14.76
CA TYR A 230 2.97 -6.90 13.91
C TYR A 230 4.25 -6.81 14.75
N ALA A 231 4.34 -5.85 15.66
CA ALA A 231 5.50 -5.67 16.53
C ALA A 231 5.79 -6.93 17.34
N ASP A 232 4.78 -7.58 17.92
CA ASP A 232 4.90 -8.80 18.70
C ASP A 232 5.37 -10.00 17.84
N VAL A 233 4.80 -10.15 16.65
CA VAL A 233 5.24 -11.20 15.71
C VAL A 233 6.68 -10.97 15.26
N LEU A 234 7.09 -9.75 14.96
CA LEU A 234 8.46 -9.45 14.56
C LEU A 234 9.46 -9.68 15.70
N ALA A 235 9.14 -9.25 16.92
CA ALA A 235 9.95 -9.49 18.11
C ALA A 235 10.08 -10.99 18.44
N SER A 236 9.04 -11.78 18.20
CA SER A 236 9.09 -13.24 18.38
C SER A 236 9.95 -13.96 17.33
N ARG A 237 10.09 -13.38 16.14
CA ARG A 237 10.83 -13.98 15.00
C ARG A 237 12.30 -13.55 14.94
N TRP A 238 12.61 -12.34 15.41
CA TRP A 238 13.93 -11.72 15.30
C TRP A 238 14.48 -11.38 16.68
N PRO A 239 15.77 -11.58 16.95
CA PRO A 239 16.41 -11.19 18.22
C PRO A 239 16.73 -9.69 18.20
N ILE A 240 15.69 -8.87 18.17
CA ILE A 240 15.73 -7.41 18.18
C ILE A 240 14.88 -6.89 19.33
N GLU A 241 15.11 -5.66 19.72
CA GLU A 241 14.18 -4.95 20.56
C GLU A 241 12.79 -4.89 19.90
N ARG A 242 11.72 -5.02 20.71
CA ARG A 242 10.35 -4.93 20.20
C ARG A 242 10.19 -3.67 19.34
N PRO A 243 9.72 -3.80 18.10
CA PRO A 243 9.53 -2.64 17.22
C PRO A 243 8.67 -1.55 17.86
N LEU A 244 9.09 -0.30 17.72
CA LEU A 244 8.25 0.84 18.10
C LEU A 244 7.03 0.88 17.17
N VAL A 245 5.85 1.01 17.76
CA VAL A 245 4.60 1.10 17.00
C VAL A 245 4.35 2.55 16.62
N VAL A 246 4.30 2.80 15.31
CA VAL A 246 3.88 4.06 14.69
C VAL A 246 2.78 3.73 13.69
N MET A 247 1.53 3.93 14.06
CA MET A 247 0.38 3.61 13.21
C MET A 247 0.28 4.57 12.03
N ASN A 248 -0.23 4.09 10.89
CA ASN A 248 -0.45 4.93 9.71
C ASN A 248 -1.82 5.62 9.74
N CYS A 249 -2.08 6.34 10.82
CA CYS A 249 -3.32 7.07 11.03
C CYS A 249 -3.48 8.23 10.04
N SER A 250 -4.72 8.66 9.85
CA SER A 250 -5.02 9.91 9.13
C SER A 250 -4.55 11.12 9.93
N ASN A 251 -4.32 12.23 9.24
CA ASN A 251 -4.21 13.52 9.92
C ASN A 251 -5.52 13.85 10.63
N ARG A 252 -5.46 14.70 11.64
CA ARG A 252 -6.65 15.26 12.25
C ARG A 252 -7.51 15.94 11.19
N TYR A 253 -8.79 15.63 11.25
CA TYR A 253 -9.76 16.15 10.29
C TYR A 253 -11.03 16.61 11.03
N THR A 254 -11.59 17.72 10.62
CA THR A 254 -12.86 18.23 11.15
C THR A 254 -13.93 18.09 10.07
N PRO A 255 -14.84 17.12 10.20
CA PRO A 255 -15.88 16.91 9.21
C PRO A 255 -16.84 18.11 9.13
N ALA A 256 -17.29 18.43 7.93
CA ALA A 256 -18.26 19.51 7.71
C ALA A 256 -19.57 19.29 8.51
N SER A 257 -20.13 20.38 8.98
CA SER A 257 -21.45 20.41 9.61
C SER A 257 -22.27 21.55 8.98
N PRO A 258 -23.43 21.25 8.36
CA PRO A 258 -24.06 19.94 8.19
C PRO A 258 -23.25 19.01 7.27
N ARG A 259 -23.51 17.68 7.40
CA ARG A 259 -22.87 16.65 6.58
C ARG A 259 -23.19 16.86 5.10
N GLN A 260 -22.15 16.85 4.24
CA GLN A 260 -22.29 16.96 2.79
C GLN A 260 -22.93 15.70 2.18
N ARG A 261 -23.56 15.86 1.04
CA ARG A 261 -24.25 14.78 0.31
C ARG A 261 -23.55 14.41 -0.99
N ARG A 262 -22.22 14.41 -0.99
CA ARG A 262 -21.37 14.26 -2.20
C ARG A 262 -21.76 13.04 -3.05
N PHE A 263 -22.03 11.87 -2.44
CA PHE A 263 -22.43 10.68 -3.18
C PHE A 263 -23.81 10.82 -3.83
N HIS A 264 -24.76 11.47 -3.15
CA HIS A 264 -26.10 11.69 -3.69
C HIS A 264 -26.02 12.62 -4.92
N GLU A 265 -25.26 13.68 -4.83
CA GLU A 265 -25.04 14.65 -5.92
C GLU A 265 -24.31 14.00 -7.10
N ALA A 266 -23.20 13.30 -6.84
CA ALA A 266 -22.37 12.73 -7.89
C ALA A 266 -22.99 11.52 -8.60
N LEU A 267 -23.81 10.72 -7.89
CA LEU A 267 -24.37 9.46 -8.40
C LEU A 267 -25.87 9.52 -8.64
N GLY A 268 -26.53 10.67 -8.39
CA GLY A 268 -27.97 10.83 -8.55
C GLY A 268 -28.77 9.93 -7.60
N LEU A 269 -28.29 9.73 -6.36
CA LEU A 269 -28.98 8.87 -5.41
C LEU A 269 -30.19 9.61 -4.78
N PRO A 270 -31.31 8.89 -4.54
CA PRO A 270 -32.44 9.47 -3.83
C PRO A 270 -32.06 9.98 -2.44
N ASP A 271 -32.78 10.97 -1.95
CA ASP A 271 -32.48 11.62 -0.66
C ASP A 271 -32.47 10.68 0.55
N GLN A 272 -33.33 9.68 0.56
CA GLN A 272 -33.45 8.70 1.62
C GLN A 272 -32.44 7.55 1.49
N GLN A 273 -31.74 7.46 0.36
CA GLN A 273 -30.81 6.35 0.10
C GLN A 273 -29.60 6.44 1.02
N LYS A 274 -29.28 5.35 1.70
CA LYS A 274 -28.12 5.24 2.58
C LYS A 274 -26.90 4.82 1.78
N VAL A 275 -25.73 5.37 2.12
CA VAL A 275 -24.47 5.10 1.45
C VAL A 275 -23.60 4.19 2.30
N VAL A 276 -23.37 2.97 1.81
CA VAL A 276 -22.37 2.02 2.33
C VAL A 276 -21.12 2.18 1.50
N LEU A 277 -20.04 2.67 2.08
CA LEU A 277 -18.81 2.96 1.37
C LEU A 277 -17.76 1.87 1.58
N TYR A 278 -17.21 1.35 0.49
CA TYR A 278 -15.90 0.72 0.46
C TYR A 278 -14.96 1.62 -0.35
N HIS A 279 -13.82 2.02 0.19
CA HIS A 279 -12.86 2.85 -0.56
C HIS A 279 -11.43 2.29 -0.56
N GLY A 280 -10.65 2.64 -1.59
CA GLY A 280 -9.26 2.25 -1.76
C GLY A 280 -9.04 1.13 -2.75
N GLY A 281 -8.10 0.23 -2.52
CA GLY A 281 -7.70 -0.80 -3.50
C GLY A 281 -8.79 -1.84 -3.80
N LEU A 282 -9.23 -1.89 -5.05
CA LEU A 282 -10.20 -2.86 -5.56
C LEU A 282 -9.46 -4.14 -5.97
N PHE A 283 -9.09 -4.93 -4.96
CA PHE A 283 -8.31 -6.16 -5.13
C PHE A 283 -9.05 -7.36 -4.51
N PRO A 284 -8.79 -8.59 -4.97
CA PRO A 284 -9.30 -9.82 -4.32
C PRO A 284 -8.96 -9.86 -2.82
N TRP A 285 -9.80 -10.52 -2.04
CA TRP A 285 -9.62 -10.74 -0.58
C TRP A 285 -9.85 -9.49 0.28
N ARG A 286 -10.36 -8.43 -0.30
CA ARG A 286 -10.74 -7.23 0.42
C ARG A 286 -12.19 -7.28 0.92
N GLY A 287 -12.89 -8.37 0.67
CA GLY A 287 -14.29 -8.58 1.09
C GLY A 287 -15.30 -7.87 0.18
N ILE A 288 -14.89 -7.46 -1.02
CA ILE A 288 -15.77 -6.75 -1.97
C ILE A 288 -16.88 -7.66 -2.44
N GLU A 289 -16.57 -8.90 -2.75
CA GLU A 289 -17.53 -9.91 -3.18
C GLU A 289 -18.60 -10.16 -2.08
N GLN A 290 -18.17 -10.25 -0.82
CA GLN A 290 -19.06 -10.39 0.33
C GLN A 290 -19.95 -9.17 0.54
N LEU A 291 -19.41 -7.96 0.29
CA LEU A 291 -20.21 -6.73 0.38
C LEU A 291 -21.25 -6.65 -0.72
N ILE A 292 -20.95 -7.08 -1.94
CA ILE A 292 -21.93 -7.12 -3.04
C ILE A 292 -23.06 -8.08 -2.73
N GLU A 293 -22.78 -9.23 -2.14
CA GLU A 293 -23.85 -10.15 -1.72
C GLU A 293 -24.64 -9.61 -0.52
N ALA A 294 -23.94 -9.05 0.49
CA ALA A 294 -24.58 -8.50 1.68
C ALA A 294 -25.52 -7.33 1.37
N ILE A 295 -25.17 -6.44 0.43
CA ILE A 295 -25.99 -5.26 0.13
C ILE A 295 -27.33 -5.62 -0.52
N ARG A 296 -27.47 -6.79 -1.13
CA ARG A 296 -28.75 -7.29 -1.66
C ARG A 296 -29.82 -7.37 -0.57
N GLU A 297 -29.39 -7.72 0.65
CA GLU A 297 -30.26 -7.89 1.82
C GLU A 297 -30.47 -6.59 2.62
N VAL A 298 -29.90 -5.47 2.20
CA VAL A 298 -30.04 -4.18 2.91
C VAL A 298 -30.93 -3.24 2.09
N PRO A 299 -32.22 -3.12 2.41
CA PRO A 299 -33.12 -2.22 1.70
C PRO A 299 -32.73 -0.75 1.96
N GLY A 300 -32.99 0.13 0.97
CA GLY A 300 -32.72 1.56 1.10
C GLY A 300 -31.25 1.95 1.20
N ALA A 301 -30.31 1.03 0.87
CA ALA A 301 -28.90 1.29 0.87
C ALA A 301 -28.24 0.96 -0.47
N THR A 302 -27.22 1.76 -0.84
CA THR A 302 -26.35 1.56 -2.01
C THR A 302 -24.92 1.37 -1.54
N LEU A 303 -24.26 0.31 -2.02
CA LEU A 303 -22.83 0.08 -1.87
C LEU A 303 -22.08 0.89 -2.92
N VAL A 304 -21.25 1.81 -2.48
CA VAL A 304 -20.33 2.56 -3.33
C VAL A 304 -18.93 1.96 -3.19
N LEU A 305 -18.38 1.48 -4.31
CA LEU A 305 -17.02 0.93 -4.43
C LEU A 305 -16.14 2.00 -5.05
N MET A 306 -15.48 2.83 -4.22
CA MET A 306 -14.66 3.95 -4.65
C MET A 306 -13.17 3.60 -4.63
N GLY A 307 -12.51 3.56 -5.80
CA GLY A 307 -11.08 3.27 -5.83
C GLY A 307 -10.56 2.80 -7.18
N TYR A 308 -9.47 2.06 -7.13
CA TYR A 308 -8.80 1.50 -8.32
C TYR A 308 -8.26 0.11 -8.04
N GLY A 309 -8.14 -0.73 -9.05
CA GLY A 309 -7.55 -2.06 -8.89
C GLY A 309 -7.92 -3.04 -9.98
N VAL A 310 -7.37 -4.25 -9.86
CA VAL A 310 -7.57 -5.30 -10.89
C VAL A 310 -9.02 -5.80 -10.98
N LEU A 311 -9.84 -5.57 -9.97
CA LEU A 311 -11.26 -5.95 -9.99
C LEU A 311 -12.15 -4.88 -10.64
N GLU A 312 -11.67 -3.66 -10.84
CA GLU A 312 -12.49 -2.55 -11.34
C GLU A 312 -13.28 -2.89 -12.63
N PRO A 313 -12.67 -3.47 -13.69
CA PRO A 313 -13.43 -3.79 -14.90
C PRO A 313 -14.58 -4.78 -14.64
N SER A 314 -14.36 -5.77 -13.78
CA SER A 314 -15.39 -6.77 -13.45
C SER A 314 -16.49 -6.18 -12.54
N LEU A 315 -16.15 -5.25 -11.66
CA LEU A 315 -17.09 -4.57 -10.77
C LEU A 315 -18.01 -3.62 -11.57
N ARG A 316 -17.46 -2.89 -12.54
CA ARG A 316 -18.26 -2.05 -13.45
C ARG A 316 -19.20 -2.89 -14.32
N ALA A 317 -18.78 -4.09 -14.73
CA ALA A 317 -19.66 -5.01 -15.44
C ALA A 317 -20.80 -5.53 -14.52
N GLN A 318 -20.52 -5.76 -13.25
CA GLN A 318 -21.54 -6.17 -12.26
C GLN A 318 -22.50 -5.01 -11.90
N GLU A 319 -22.05 -3.76 -11.90
CA GLU A 319 -22.91 -2.59 -11.71
C GLU A 319 -24.05 -2.55 -12.76
N ALA A 320 -23.78 -3.04 -13.96
CA ALA A 320 -24.75 -3.13 -15.05
C ALA A 320 -25.72 -4.35 -14.92
N ASP A 321 -25.51 -5.25 -13.96
CA ASP A 321 -26.39 -6.40 -13.73
C ASP A 321 -27.77 -5.91 -13.23
N PRO A 322 -28.89 -6.28 -13.90
CA PRO A 322 -30.23 -5.89 -13.49
C PRO A 322 -30.55 -6.18 -12.01
N SER A 323 -30.00 -7.25 -11.44
CA SER A 323 -30.21 -7.63 -10.03
C SER A 323 -29.48 -6.71 -9.03
N LEU A 324 -28.56 -5.87 -9.48
CA LEU A 324 -27.75 -4.94 -8.67
C LEU A 324 -28.05 -3.47 -8.96
N VAL A 325 -28.95 -3.19 -9.89
CA VAL A 325 -29.36 -1.80 -10.20
C VAL A 325 -29.85 -1.10 -8.94
N GLY A 326 -29.28 0.09 -8.65
CA GLY A 326 -29.54 0.87 -7.44
C GLY A 326 -28.88 0.31 -6.17
N LYS A 327 -28.28 -0.88 -6.20
CA LYS A 327 -27.62 -1.52 -5.07
C LYS A 327 -26.11 -1.33 -5.05
N VAL A 328 -25.47 -1.26 -6.21
CA VAL A 328 -24.00 -1.13 -6.34
C VAL A 328 -23.68 0.02 -7.28
N ARG A 329 -22.69 0.81 -6.92
CA ARG A 329 -22.06 1.86 -7.75
C ARG A 329 -20.55 1.73 -7.68
N VAL A 330 -19.88 1.87 -8.82
CA VAL A 330 -18.42 1.87 -8.92
C VAL A 330 -17.96 3.28 -9.28
N MET A 331 -17.07 3.82 -8.46
CA MET A 331 -16.56 5.19 -8.60
C MET A 331 -15.03 5.19 -8.64
N ASP A 332 -14.45 6.06 -9.46
CA ASP A 332 -13.00 6.26 -9.50
C ASP A 332 -12.45 6.74 -8.15
N ALA A 333 -11.17 6.53 -7.92
CA ALA A 333 -10.50 7.09 -6.77
C ALA A 333 -10.50 8.62 -6.83
N VAL A 334 -10.78 9.24 -5.70
CA VAL A 334 -10.77 10.70 -5.57
C VAL A 334 -9.37 11.20 -5.17
N PRO A 335 -9.04 12.48 -5.42
CA PRO A 335 -7.80 13.07 -4.95
C PRO A 335 -7.62 12.88 -3.44
N PRO A 336 -6.40 12.59 -2.95
CA PRO A 336 -6.15 12.39 -1.51
C PRO A 336 -6.61 13.55 -0.62
N ALA A 337 -6.55 14.78 -1.12
CA ALA A 337 -7.00 15.97 -0.39
C ALA A 337 -8.51 15.98 -0.15
N GLU A 338 -9.30 15.35 -1.00
CA GLU A 338 -10.76 15.29 -0.90
C GLU A 338 -11.28 14.03 -0.21
N LEU A 339 -10.39 13.04 0.04
CA LEU A 339 -10.79 11.72 0.50
C LEU A 339 -11.66 11.76 1.76
N HIS A 340 -11.26 12.54 2.77
CA HIS A 340 -12.01 12.62 4.03
C HIS A 340 -13.40 13.23 3.85
N ASP A 341 -13.58 14.22 2.96
CA ASP A 341 -14.87 14.81 2.66
C ASP A 341 -15.81 13.79 2.01
N TRP A 342 -15.27 12.96 1.10
CA TRP A 342 -16.02 11.87 0.50
C TRP A 342 -16.40 10.80 1.53
N VAL A 343 -15.44 10.37 2.36
CA VAL A 343 -15.71 9.40 3.42
C VAL A 343 -16.77 9.93 4.39
N ALA A 344 -16.68 11.21 4.80
CA ALA A 344 -17.63 11.86 5.72
C ALA A 344 -19.08 11.94 5.16
N ALA A 345 -19.22 11.82 3.84
CA ALA A 345 -20.53 11.81 3.18
C ALA A 345 -21.22 10.42 3.22
N ALA A 346 -20.54 9.36 3.65
CA ALA A 346 -21.10 8.02 3.78
C ALA A 346 -21.85 7.81 5.10
N ASP A 347 -22.80 6.89 5.14
CA ASP A 347 -23.54 6.50 6.36
C ASP A 347 -22.80 5.41 7.14
N VAL A 348 -22.06 4.54 6.45
CA VAL A 348 -21.22 3.49 7.02
C VAL A 348 -20.05 3.18 6.08
N VAL A 349 -18.88 2.92 6.63
CA VAL A 349 -17.74 2.35 5.88
C VAL A 349 -17.68 0.86 6.15
N ALA A 350 -17.57 0.03 5.11
CA ALA A 350 -17.50 -1.41 5.26
C ALA A 350 -16.16 -1.97 4.72
N MET A 351 -15.48 -2.79 5.54
CA MET A 351 -14.18 -3.35 5.20
C MET A 351 -14.00 -4.79 5.75
N PRO A 352 -14.79 -5.77 5.24
CA PRO A 352 -14.70 -7.16 5.67
C PRO A 352 -13.51 -7.88 5.01
N ILE A 353 -12.29 -7.41 5.31
CA ILE A 353 -11.03 -7.93 4.78
C ILE A 353 -10.88 -9.40 5.18
N GLN A 354 -10.58 -10.27 4.20
CA GLN A 354 -10.44 -11.70 4.43
C GLN A 354 -9.11 -12.04 5.11
N GLY A 355 -9.17 -12.84 6.17
CA GLY A 355 -8.00 -13.25 6.96
C GLY A 355 -7.23 -14.45 6.38
N ASP A 356 -7.01 -14.49 5.08
CA ASP A 356 -6.43 -15.63 4.36
C ASP A 356 -4.91 -15.80 4.58
N THR A 357 -4.23 -14.77 5.04
CA THR A 357 -2.81 -14.80 5.41
C THR A 357 -2.60 -14.19 6.79
N LEU A 358 -1.48 -14.51 7.45
CA LEU A 358 -1.15 -13.88 8.71
C LEU A 358 -1.03 -12.35 8.56
N ASN A 359 -0.49 -11.88 7.45
CA ASN A 359 -0.39 -10.45 7.15
C ASN A 359 -1.79 -9.79 7.11
N HIS A 360 -2.77 -10.41 6.45
CA HIS A 360 -4.15 -9.89 6.42
C HIS A 360 -4.86 -9.99 7.76
N ARG A 361 -4.63 -11.05 8.55
CA ARG A 361 -5.21 -11.19 9.90
C ARG A 361 -4.76 -10.13 10.88
N LEU A 362 -3.52 -9.66 10.73
CA LEU A 362 -2.91 -8.68 11.64
C LEU A 362 -2.87 -7.27 11.05
N THR A 363 -3.40 -7.05 9.83
CA THR A 363 -3.37 -5.74 9.16
C THR A 363 -4.23 -4.70 9.87
N THR A 364 -3.78 -3.46 9.82
CA THR A 364 -4.56 -2.28 10.18
C THR A 364 -4.65 -1.39 8.96
N PRO A 365 -5.76 -1.44 8.19
CA PRO A 365 -5.88 -0.68 6.96
C PRO A 365 -6.11 0.81 7.22
N ASN A 366 -5.53 1.69 6.40
CA ASN A 366 -5.69 3.14 6.53
C ASN A 366 -7.15 3.58 6.56
N LYS A 367 -8.01 2.91 5.78
CA LYS A 367 -9.45 3.22 5.71
C LYS A 367 -10.20 3.10 7.04
N LEU A 368 -9.65 2.35 8.02
CA LEU A 368 -10.19 2.33 9.37
C LEU A 368 -10.01 3.68 10.07
N PHE A 369 -8.81 4.26 9.96
CA PHE A 369 -8.52 5.57 10.53
C PHE A 369 -9.18 6.71 9.74
N GLU A 370 -9.30 6.55 8.42
CA GLU A 370 -10.00 7.50 7.54
C GLU A 370 -11.48 7.57 7.88
N ALA A 371 -12.13 6.41 8.15
CA ALA A 371 -13.51 6.36 8.61
C ALA A 371 -13.69 7.03 9.99
N MET A 372 -12.81 6.72 10.95
CA MET A 372 -12.85 7.36 12.28
C MET A 372 -12.66 8.86 12.20
N ALA A 373 -11.66 9.34 11.46
CA ALA A 373 -11.41 10.77 11.29
C ALA A 373 -12.60 11.50 10.64
N ALA A 374 -13.25 10.85 9.66
CA ALA A 374 -14.46 11.36 9.02
C ALA A 374 -15.72 11.27 9.88
N GLY A 375 -15.65 10.63 11.04
CA GLY A 375 -16.79 10.43 11.94
C GLY A 375 -17.82 9.47 11.38
N VAL A 376 -17.39 8.42 10.67
CA VAL A 376 -18.30 7.44 10.05
C VAL A 376 -18.11 6.07 10.73
N PRO A 377 -19.17 5.50 11.32
CA PRO A 377 -19.09 4.17 11.91
C PRO A 377 -18.76 3.12 10.87
N ALA A 378 -18.06 2.06 11.28
CA ALA A 378 -17.55 1.07 10.35
C ALA A 378 -18.07 -0.35 10.64
N VAL A 379 -18.23 -1.17 9.58
CA VAL A 379 -18.36 -2.63 9.66
C VAL A 379 -16.99 -3.22 9.30
N VAL A 380 -16.36 -3.92 10.24
CA VAL A 380 -14.95 -4.31 10.18
C VAL A 380 -14.80 -5.79 10.50
N SER A 381 -13.86 -6.47 9.87
CA SER A 381 -13.54 -7.87 10.21
C SER A 381 -13.10 -8.01 11.67
N ASP A 382 -13.62 -8.99 12.39
CA ASP A 382 -13.11 -9.36 13.72
C ASP A 382 -11.78 -10.11 13.60
N LEU A 383 -10.76 -9.39 13.19
CA LEU A 383 -9.39 -9.87 13.05
C LEU A 383 -8.47 -9.08 14.01
N PRO A 384 -7.45 -9.73 14.61
CA PRO A 384 -6.66 -9.14 15.69
C PRO A 384 -6.07 -7.74 15.39
N GLY A 385 -5.65 -7.48 14.14
CA GLY A 385 -5.07 -6.18 13.78
C GLY A 385 -6.06 -5.02 13.78
N MET A 386 -7.35 -5.29 13.61
CA MET A 386 -8.40 -4.27 13.52
C MET A 386 -9.29 -4.24 14.76
N SER A 387 -9.62 -5.42 15.30
CA SER A 387 -10.63 -5.55 16.35
C SER A 387 -10.25 -4.84 17.64
N ALA A 388 -8.97 -4.82 18.02
CA ALA A 388 -8.51 -4.10 19.21
C ALA A 388 -8.80 -2.59 19.09
N ILE A 389 -8.52 -1.98 17.92
CA ILE A 389 -8.74 -0.56 17.67
C ILE A 389 -10.24 -0.23 17.65
N VAL A 390 -11.04 -1.07 16.98
CA VAL A 390 -12.49 -0.84 16.89
C VAL A 390 -13.17 -0.94 18.25
N ARG A 391 -12.76 -1.90 19.11
CA ARG A 391 -13.27 -2.03 20.48
C ARG A 391 -12.86 -0.85 21.37
N ASP A 392 -11.58 -0.44 21.29
CA ASP A 392 -11.07 0.70 22.08
C ASP A 392 -11.72 2.03 21.68
N ALA A 393 -11.97 2.22 20.38
CA ALA A 393 -12.59 3.43 19.86
C ALA A 393 -14.12 3.41 19.86
N GLU A 394 -14.75 2.26 20.11
CA GLU A 394 -16.18 2.03 19.92
C GLU A 394 -16.70 2.55 18.54
N SER A 395 -15.86 2.38 17.50
CA SER A 395 -16.03 3.03 16.21
C SER A 395 -16.76 2.19 15.16
N GLY A 396 -17.26 0.99 15.54
CA GLY A 396 -17.90 0.11 14.55
C GLY A 396 -18.41 -1.20 15.09
N ILE A 397 -18.90 -2.04 14.17
CA ILE A 397 -19.36 -3.40 14.43
C ILE A 397 -18.32 -4.38 13.84
N LEU A 398 -17.93 -5.36 14.66
CA LEU A 398 -17.03 -6.43 14.27
C LEU A 398 -17.83 -7.62 13.74
N VAL A 399 -17.40 -8.16 12.60
CA VAL A 399 -18.04 -9.29 11.92
C VAL A 399 -17.03 -10.34 11.48
N ASP A 400 -17.47 -11.59 11.37
CA ASP A 400 -16.72 -12.57 10.58
C ASP A 400 -16.76 -12.14 9.10
N PRO A 401 -15.62 -11.88 8.46
CA PRO A 401 -15.58 -11.41 7.08
C PRO A 401 -16.08 -12.45 6.06
N THR A 402 -16.30 -13.69 6.45
CA THR A 402 -16.83 -14.76 5.60
C THR A 402 -18.34 -14.94 5.76
N ASP A 403 -18.93 -14.37 6.81
CA ASP A 403 -20.37 -14.47 7.11
C ASP A 403 -21.14 -13.30 6.46
N VAL A 404 -21.62 -13.52 5.24
CA VAL A 404 -22.40 -12.52 4.47
C VAL A 404 -23.67 -12.07 5.21
N PRO A 405 -24.50 -12.95 5.80
CA PRO A 405 -25.62 -12.54 6.64
C PRO A 405 -25.23 -11.64 7.81
N ALA A 406 -24.13 -11.92 8.52
CA ALA A 406 -23.64 -11.09 9.61
C ALA A 406 -23.19 -9.71 9.12
N ILE A 407 -22.51 -9.64 7.97
CA ILE A 407 -22.13 -8.38 7.32
C ILE A 407 -23.38 -7.57 6.97
N ALA A 408 -24.39 -8.18 6.35
CA ALA A 408 -25.65 -7.53 6.00
C ALA A 408 -26.39 -7.01 7.24
N ALA A 409 -26.48 -7.82 8.31
CA ALA A 409 -27.10 -7.44 9.57
C ALA A 409 -26.38 -6.26 10.25
N ALA A 410 -25.04 -6.25 10.25
CA ALA A 410 -24.24 -5.16 10.81
C ALA A 410 -24.45 -3.85 10.02
N ILE A 411 -24.44 -3.91 8.69
CA ILE A 411 -24.72 -2.75 7.83
C ILE A 411 -26.12 -2.23 8.12
N ARG A 412 -27.13 -3.12 8.08
CA ARG A 412 -28.54 -2.77 8.33
C ARG A 412 -28.71 -2.10 9.69
N ARG A 413 -28.07 -2.61 10.75
CA ARG A 413 -28.10 -2.01 12.08
C ARG A 413 -27.62 -0.56 12.06
N ILE A 414 -26.49 -0.25 11.40
CA ILE A 414 -25.94 1.12 11.37
C ILE A 414 -26.83 2.05 10.54
N VAL A 415 -27.26 1.63 9.34
CA VAL A 415 -28.03 2.50 8.44
C VAL A 415 -29.47 2.75 8.93
N SER A 416 -29.98 1.92 9.84
CA SER A 416 -31.30 2.09 10.46
C SER A 416 -31.28 2.76 11.83
N LEU A 417 -30.13 3.21 12.32
CA LEU A 417 -30.02 3.95 13.58
C LEU A 417 -30.85 5.23 13.53
N PRO A 418 -31.53 5.59 14.62
CA PRO A 418 -32.05 6.94 14.82
C PRO A 418 -30.94 7.99 14.66
N ALA A 419 -31.31 9.18 14.19
CA ALA A 419 -30.32 10.23 13.90
C ALA A 419 -29.43 10.57 15.12
N GLU A 420 -30.03 10.60 16.32
CA GLU A 420 -29.32 10.88 17.57
C GLU A 420 -28.30 9.79 17.93
N GLU A 421 -28.66 8.51 17.75
CA GLU A 421 -27.75 7.40 18.01
C GLU A 421 -26.61 7.36 16.99
N TRP A 422 -26.93 7.61 15.70
CA TRP A 422 -25.89 7.72 14.67
C TRP A 422 -24.95 8.88 14.96
N GLN A 423 -25.46 10.01 15.40
CA GLN A 423 -24.65 11.15 15.79
C GLN A 423 -23.75 10.85 17.00
N ALA A 424 -24.22 10.11 17.99
CA ALA A 424 -23.40 9.65 19.11
C ALA A 424 -22.24 8.73 18.65
N TRP A 425 -22.48 7.86 17.67
CA TRP A 425 -21.41 7.05 17.07
C TRP A 425 -20.40 7.92 16.33
N ARG A 426 -20.88 8.90 15.57
CA ARG A 426 -20.02 9.88 14.87
C ARG A 426 -19.09 10.58 15.83
N GLU A 427 -19.61 11.07 16.94
CA GLU A 427 -18.83 11.77 17.97
C GLU A 427 -17.76 10.90 18.60
N ARG A 428 -18.07 9.63 18.91
CA ARG A 428 -17.06 8.67 19.40
C ARG A 428 -15.95 8.44 18.39
N CYS A 429 -16.27 8.25 17.12
CA CYS A 429 -15.29 8.11 16.05
C CYS A 429 -14.36 9.32 15.97
N ILE A 430 -14.92 10.53 15.94
CA ILE A 430 -14.16 11.78 15.87
C ILE A 430 -13.27 11.94 17.10
N ALA A 431 -13.79 11.73 18.30
CA ALA A 431 -13.04 11.83 19.56
C ALA A 431 -11.86 10.85 19.58
N ALA A 432 -12.09 9.57 19.25
CA ALA A 432 -11.03 8.56 19.19
C ALA A 432 -9.95 8.93 18.14
N ALA A 433 -10.35 9.41 16.96
CA ALA A 433 -9.42 9.87 15.94
C ALA A 433 -8.63 11.10 16.42
N TYR A 434 -9.30 12.09 17.00
CA TYR A 434 -8.67 13.33 17.43
C TYR A 434 -7.67 13.12 18.58
N ASP A 435 -8.02 12.28 19.56
CA ASP A 435 -7.22 12.11 20.76
C ASP A 435 -6.10 11.08 20.61
N ARG A 436 -6.33 9.96 19.90
CA ARG A 436 -5.43 8.79 19.92
C ARG A 436 -5.01 8.33 18.52
N TYR A 437 -5.95 8.25 17.59
CA TYR A 437 -5.73 7.62 16.27
C TYR A 437 -5.53 8.64 15.16
N ASN A 438 -4.60 9.58 15.36
CA ASN A 438 -4.21 10.60 14.39
C ASN A 438 -2.71 10.59 14.12
N TRP A 439 -2.33 11.11 12.96
CA TRP A 439 -0.94 11.15 12.55
C TRP A 439 -0.09 12.06 13.45
N GLU A 440 -0.62 13.17 13.89
CA GLU A 440 0.06 14.14 14.75
C GLU A 440 0.56 13.50 16.05
N THR A 441 -0.24 12.62 16.66
CA THR A 441 0.16 11.86 17.85
C THR A 441 1.16 10.74 17.51
N GLN A 442 0.99 10.07 16.35
CA GLN A 442 1.88 8.98 15.96
C GLN A 442 3.25 9.48 15.54
N VAL A 443 3.31 10.62 14.85
CA VAL A 443 4.59 11.14 14.35
C VAL A 443 5.49 11.64 15.46
N GLU A 444 4.96 12.16 16.58
CA GLU A 444 5.80 12.56 17.73
C GLU A 444 6.66 11.38 18.23
N ARG A 445 6.09 10.20 18.33
CA ARG A 445 6.85 8.98 18.71
C ARG A 445 7.99 8.69 17.75
N LEU A 446 7.78 8.96 16.45
CA LEU A 446 8.79 8.76 15.41
C LEU A 446 9.89 9.82 15.50
N LEU A 447 9.54 11.08 15.74
CA LEU A 447 10.48 12.18 15.87
C LEU A 447 11.29 12.06 17.18
N ASP A 448 10.68 11.58 18.26
CA ASP A 448 11.39 11.25 19.51
C ASP A 448 12.44 10.16 19.23
N LEU A 449 12.07 9.09 18.50
CA LEU A 449 13.02 8.07 18.09
C LEU A 449 14.15 8.64 17.22
N TYR A 450 13.84 9.51 16.25
CA TYR A 450 14.88 10.14 15.44
C TYR A 450 15.82 11.01 16.29
N SER A 451 15.27 11.72 17.27
CA SER A 451 16.05 12.54 18.21
C SER A 451 16.96 11.68 19.09
N GLU A 452 16.46 10.55 19.59
CA GLU A 452 17.24 9.56 20.35
C GLU A 452 18.42 9.04 19.52
N LEU A 453 18.16 8.64 18.28
CA LEU A 453 19.16 8.01 17.41
C LEU A 453 20.23 8.97 16.90
N THR A 454 19.89 10.23 16.72
CA THR A 454 20.83 11.24 16.16
C THR A 454 21.45 12.13 17.23
N GLY A 455 20.93 12.14 18.45
CA GLY A 455 21.30 13.09 19.50
C GLY A 455 20.92 14.55 19.17
N LYS A 456 20.01 14.75 18.21
CA LYS A 456 19.60 16.07 17.72
C LYS A 456 18.07 16.14 17.73
N ARG A 457 17.50 17.31 17.94
CA ARG A 457 16.06 17.51 17.96
C ARG A 457 15.47 17.41 16.54
N TRP A 458 14.37 16.64 16.42
CA TRP A 458 13.60 16.46 15.19
C TRP A 458 12.19 17.04 15.30
#